data_b973458f9a78006cc64f479ed08bc2d1
#
_entry.id   b973458f9a78006cc64f479ed08bc2d1
#
_cell.length_a   1.000
_cell.length_b   1.000
_cell.length_c   1.000
_cell.angle_alpha   90.00
_cell.angle_beta   90.00
_cell.angle_gamma   90.00
#
_symmetry.space_group_name_H-M   'P 1'
#
loop_
_entity.id
_entity.type
_entity.pdbx_description
1 polymer ?
#
loop_
_entity_poly.entity_id
_entity_poly.type
_entity_poly.pdbx_seq_one_letter_code
_entity_poly.pdbx_strand_id
1 'polypeptide(L)'
;MGIQADIMYKIKKNTLLGGKYGTELKLNYSRVHSIDQQPIVGYALNQMGTEGYTSNFFKVGDDLYFQEINFEIGKKINRDLKLNLMYSNQIFNPIAFGHPEAENVYANIFVADATYKISKKHSVRGEVQWLLTEQNYGEWATGDWLQATAEYNFAGKWFFALSDQWNYGNEVGDKTHYYSVALGSTYKTTRISLSYGKQRSGIICIGGVC
;
A
#
# COMPACT_ATOMS: atom_id res chain seq x y z
N MET A 1 -0.83 6.16 20.08
CA MET A 1 -0.33 4.85 20.55
C MET A 1 -0.64 3.80 19.51
N GLY A 2 0.31 2.90 19.20
CA GLY A 2 0.13 1.91 18.12
C GLY A 2 0.52 0.50 18.53
N ILE A 3 -0.10 -0.48 17.90
CA ILE A 3 0.23 -1.91 18.00
C ILE A 3 0.30 -2.49 16.58
N GLN A 4 1.28 -3.36 16.36
CA GLN A 4 1.42 -4.09 15.11
C GLN A 4 1.78 -5.55 15.40
N ALA A 5 1.24 -6.45 14.61
CA ALA A 5 1.56 -7.88 14.67
C ALA A 5 1.67 -8.44 13.25
N ASP A 6 2.72 -9.24 13.02
CA ASP A 6 2.99 -9.91 11.76
C ASP A 6 3.07 -11.41 11.98
N ILE A 7 2.36 -12.17 11.16
CA ILE A 7 2.40 -13.64 11.14
C ILE A 7 2.79 -14.08 9.74
N MET A 8 3.87 -14.83 9.63
CA MET A 8 4.31 -15.45 8.38
C MET A 8 4.29 -16.96 8.51
N TYR A 9 3.62 -17.63 7.58
CA TYR A 9 3.55 -19.07 7.54
C TYR A 9 3.86 -19.64 6.16
N LYS A 10 4.73 -20.60 6.09
CA LYS A 10 5.10 -21.27 4.84
C LYS A 10 4.54 -22.68 4.79
N ILE A 11 3.53 -22.88 3.96
CA ILE A 11 2.96 -24.20 3.68
C ILE A 11 4.01 -25.04 2.96
N LYS A 12 4.26 -26.24 3.48
CA LYS A 12 5.28 -27.15 2.96
C LYS A 12 5.01 -27.56 1.50
N LYS A 13 6.10 -27.79 0.77
CA LYS A 13 6.04 -28.36 -0.58
C LYS A 13 5.41 -29.75 -0.57
N ASN A 14 4.83 -30.15 -1.69
CA ASN A 14 4.20 -31.45 -1.91
C ASN A 14 3.01 -31.74 -0.99
N THR A 15 2.30 -30.68 -0.56
CA THR A 15 1.02 -30.75 0.13
C THR A 15 -0.09 -30.19 -0.79
N LEU A 16 -1.36 -30.45 -0.47
CA LEU A 16 -2.51 -29.97 -1.26
C LEU A 16 -2.46 -28.45 -1.51
N LEU A 17 -2.22 -27.64 -0.48
CA LEU A 17 -2.17 -26.19 -0.58
C LEU A 17 -0.77 -25.66 -0.95
N GLY A 18 0.30 -26.39 -0.60
CA GLY A 18 1.67 -25.99 -0.90
C GLY A 18 2.08 -26.26 -2.35
N GLY A 19 1.54 -27.32 -2.98
CA GLY A 19 1.96 -27.73 -4.30
C GLY A 19 3.46 -28.04 -4.38
N LYS A 20 4.05 -28.00 -5.59
CA LYS A 20 5.47 -28.37 -5.83
C LYS A 20 6.46 -27.42 -5.14
N TYR A 21 6.12 -26.13 -4.96
CA TYR A 21 7.07 -25.11 -4.54
C TYR A 21 6.81 -24.55 -3.13
N GLY A 22 5.68 -24.91 -2.52
CA GLY A 22 5.17 -24.31 -1.28
C GLY A 22 4.35 -23.08 -1.55
N THR A 23 3.64 -22.61 -0.53
CA THR A 23 2.84 -21.38 -0.54
C THR A 23 3.22 -20.57 0.68
N GLU A 24 3.46 -19.29 0.53
CA GLU A 24 3.74 -18.35 1.60
C GLU A 24 2.47 -17.57 1.93
N LEU A 25 2.12 -17.53 3.21
CA LEU A 25 1.00 -16.76 3.74
C LEU A 25 1.57 -15.73 4.69
N LYS A 26 1.06 -14.49 4.60
CA LYS A 26 1.39 -13.43 5.54
C LYS A 26 0.10 -12.77 6.00
N LEU A 27 0.03 -12.48 7.27
CA LEU A 27 -1.02 -11.71 7.91
C LEU A 27 -0.35 -10.59 8.69
N ASN A 28 -0.75 -9.36 8.41
CA ASN A 28 -0.37 -8.18 9.17
C ASN A 28 -1.61 -7.58 9.81
N TYR A 29 -1.48 -7.14 11.04
CA TYR A 29 -2.45 -6.30 11.73
C TYR A 29 -1.75 -5.10 12.31
N SER A 30 -2.24 -3.91 12.01
CA SER A 30 -1.76 -2.64 12.54
C SER A 30 -2.92 -1.82 13.07
N ARG A 31 -2.74 -1.16 14.22
CA ARG A 31 -3.74 -0.25 14.78
C ARG A 31 -3.07 0.90 15.53
N VAL A 32 -3.51 2.11 15.25
CA VAL A 32 -2.99 3.34 15.85
C VAL A 32 -4.14 4.17 16.39
N HIS A 33 -4.05 4.53 17.66
CA HIS A 33 -4.99 5.41 18.36
C HIS A 33 -4.33 6.71 18.81
N SER A 34 -5.16 7.69 19.15
CA SER A 34 -4.76 8.84 19.97
C SER A 34 -4.22 8.38 21.33
N ILE A 35 -3.60 9.28 22.04
CA ILE A 35 -3.13 9.08 23.41
C ILE A 35 -4.28 9.47 24.37
N ASP A 36 -4.49 8.67 25.44
CA ASP A 36 -5.39 9.04 26.54
C ASP A 36 -4.79 10.25 27.26
N GLN A 37 -5.23 11.45 26.89
CA GLN A 37 -4.73 12.71 27.43
C GLN A 37 -5.57 13.16 28.61
N GLN A 38 -4.94 13.24 29.80
CA GLN A 38 -5.55 13.79 31.01
C GLN A 38 -5.03 15.21 31.20
N PRO A 39 -5.86 16.26 31.05
CA PRO A 39 -5.41 17.65 31.18
C PRO A 39 -4.84 17.91 32.58
N ILE A 40 -3.72 18.62 32.63
CA ILE A 40 -3.16 19.13 33.86
C ILE A 40 -3.91 20.43 34.20
N VAL A 41 -4.36 20.56 35.46
CA VAL A 41 -5.10 21.73 35.91
C VAL A 41 -4.29 23.01 35.67
N GLY A 42 -4.90 23.97 34.97
CA GLY A 42 -4.28 25.26 34.63
C GLY A 42 -3.56 25.32 33.30
N TYR A 43 -3.53 24.23 32.52
CA TYR A 43 -2.91 24.19 31.17
C TYR A 43 -3.90 23.74 30.11
N ALA A 44 -3.75 24.28 28.89
CA ALA A 44 -4.47 23.76 27.73
C ALA A 44 -3.77 22.49 27.21
N LEU A 45 -4.53 21.52 26.70
CA LEU A 45 -4.03 20.23 26.21
C LEU A 45 -2.86 20.35 25.21
N ASN A 46 -2.86 21.38 24.38
CA ASN A 46 -1.89 21.58 23.30
C ASN A 46 -1.03 22.84 23.52
N GLN A 47 -0.85 23.29 24.76
CA GLN A 47 -0.05 24.47 25.05
C GLN A 47 1.43 24.17 24.83
N MET A 48 2.07 24.85 23.87
CA MET A 48 3.49 24.69 23.58
C MET A 48 4.35 25.07 24.79
N GLY A 49 5.42 24.30 25.03
CA GLY A 49 6.39 24.54 26.09
C GLY A 49 5.94 24.12 27.50
N THR A 50 4.83 23.42 27.61
CA THR A 50 4.31 22.86 28.87
C THR A 50 4.09 21.36 28.73
N GLU A 51 3.98 20.65 29.84
CA GLU A 51 3.60 19.23 29.82
C GLU A 51 2.16 19.03 29.34
N GLY A 52 1.29 20.04 29.49
CA GLY A 52 -0.10 20.11 28.99
C GLY A 52 -1.03 18.99 29.45
N TYR A 53 -0.56 17.76 29.47
CA TYR A 53 -1.32 16.57 29.86
C TYR A 53 -0.44 15.49 30.49
N THR A 54 -1.05 14.59 31.24
CA THR A 54 -0.50 13.29 31.61
C THR A 54 -1.18 12.19 30.78
N SER A 55 -0.51 11.11 30.54
CA SER A 55 -1.08 9.94 29.85
C SER A 55 -0.66 8.63 30.52
N ASN A 56 -1.52 7.63 30.46
CA ASN A 56 -1.18 6.28 30.91
C ASN A 56 -0.67 5.45 29.76
N PHE A 57 0.49 4.81 29.93
CA PHE A 57 1.13 4.00 28.89
C PHE A 57 0.25 2.87 28.33
N PHE A 58 -0.64 2.30 29.14
CA PHE A 58 -1.51 1.20 28.72
C PHE A 58 -2.91 1.63 28.27
N LYS A 59 -3.23 2.94 28.33
CA LYS A 59 -4.49 3.46 27.83
C LYS A 59 -4.32 4.09 26.46
N VAL A 60 -5.25 3.79 25.58
CA VAL A 60 -5.39 4.46 24.28
C VAL A 60 -6.49 5.52 24.38
N GLY A 61 -6.38 6.59 23.61
CA GLY A 61 -7.45 7.57 23.47
C GLY A 61 -8.60 7.05 22.61
N ASP A 62 -9.66 7.82 22.53
CA ASP A 62 -10.90 7.41 21.87
C ASP A 62 -10.81 7.44 20.34
N ASP A 63 -9.90 8.26 19.78
CA ASP A 63 -9.77 8.40 18.34
C ASP A 63 -8.94 7.27 17.73
N LEU A 64 -9.53 6.53 16.83
CA LEU A 64 -8.83 5.60 15.95
C LEU A 64 -8.24 6.38 14.78
N TYR A 65 -6.91 6.45 14.66
CA TYR A 65 -6.24 7.14 13.55
C TYR A 65 -6.02 6.24 12.33
N PHE A 66 -5.70 4.98 12.57
CA PHE A 66 -5.44 4.02 11.51
C PHE A 66 -5.67 2.59 12.01
N GLN A 67 -6.26 1.77 11.16
CA GLN A 67 -6.31 0.32 11.35
C GLN A 67 -6.13 -0.37 10.00
N GLU A 68 -5.35 -1.43 9.98
CA GLU A 68 -5.17 -2.27 8.79
C GLU A 68 -5.17 -3.75 9.18
N ILE A 69 -5.86 -4.54 8.38
CA ILE A 69 -5.71 -5.99 8.31
C ILE A 69 -5.29 -6.32 6.89
N ASN A 70 -4.11 -6.91 6.72
CA ASN A 70 -3.54 -7.26 5.44
C ASN A 70 -3.25 -8.76 5.38
N PHE A 71 -3.67 -9.40 4.30
CA PHE A 71 -3.43 -10.80 4.03
C PHE A 71 -2.78 -10.99 2.67
N GLU A 72 -1.63 -11.69 2.63
CA GLU A 72 -0.91 -11.98 1.39
C GLU A 72 -0.75 -13.48 1.16
N ILE A 73 -0.86 -13.88 -0.09
CA ILE A 73 -0.57 -15.22 -0.59
C ILE A 73 0.50 -15.12 -1.67
N GLY A 74 1.69 -15.66 -1.39
CA GLY A 74 2.76 -15.80 -2.38
C GLY A 74 2.88 -17.23 -2.87
N LYS A 75 2.75 -17.47 -4.18
CA LYS A 75 2.81 -18.81 -4.74
C LYS A 75 3.65 -18.87 -6.01
N LYS A 76 4.61 -19.78 -6.04
CA LYS A 76 5.31 -20.16 -7.26
C LYS A 76 4.53 -21.28 -7.94
N ILE A 77 3.92 -20.99 -9.07
CA ILE A 77 3.07 -21.94 -9.82
C ILE A 77 3.94 -22.98 -10.55
N ASN A 78 4.96 -22.48 -11.25
CA ASN A 78 5.93 -23.32 -11.96
C ASN A 78 7.34 -22.68 -11.87
N ARG A 79 8.30 -23.15 -12.67
CA ARG A 79 9.67 -22.61 -12.67
C ARG A 79 9.73 -21.15 -13.10
N ASP A 80 8.79 -20.73 -13.92
CA ASP A 80 8.83 -19.46 -14.62
C ASP A 80 7.75 -18.48 -14.13
N LEU A 81 6.67 -18.96 -13.50
CA LEU A 81 5.55 -18.14 -13.04
C LEU A 81 5.48 -18.08 -11.51
N LYS A 82 5.49 -16.87 -10.98
CA LYS A 82 5.21 -16.53 -9.58
C LYS A 82 3.98 -15.61 -9.52
N LEU A 83 3.07 -15.88 -8.58
CA LEU A 83 1.90 -15.06 -8.29
C LEU A 83 1.96 -14.56 -6.85
N ASN A 84 1.53 -13.34 -6.63
CA ASN A 84 1.22 -12.80 -5.32
C ASN A 84 -0.18 -12.22 -5.38
N LEU A 85 -0.97 -12.51 -4.35
CA LEU A 85 -2.29 -11.91 -4.14
C LEU A 85 -2.27 -11.26 -2.77
N MET A 86 -2.85 -10.07 -2.66
CA MET A 86 -2.97 -9.35 -1.40
C MET A 86 -4.39 -8.80 -1.29
N TYR A 87 -4.92 -8.84 -0.09
CA TYR A 87 -6.10 -8.11 0.32
C TYR A 87 -5.76 -7.30 1.57
N SER A 88 -6.12 -6.02 1.58
CA SER A 88 -6.00 -5.14 2.74
C SER A 88 -7.35 -4.46 2.99
N ASN A 89 -7.79 -4.50 4.25
CA ASN A 89 -8.88 -3.68 4.75
C ASN A 89 -8.28 -2.61 5.66
N GLN A 90 -8.58 -1.35 5.35
CA GLN A 90 -8.03 -0.20 6.05
C GLN A 90 -9.14 0.71 6.57
N ILE A 91 -8.94 1.22 7.77
CA ILE A 91 -9.69 2.34 8.35
C ILE A 91 -8.68 3.46 8.56
N PHE A 92 -8.95 4.60 7.98
CA PHE A 92 -8.07 5.75 8.00
C PHE A 92 -8.85 6.98 8.49
N ASN A 93 -8.29 7.68 9.49
CA ASN A 93 -8.89 8.89 10.02
C ASN A 93 -8.15 10.14 9.52
N PRO A 94 -8.79 10.98 8.69
CA PRO A 94 -8.16 12.18 8.16
C PRO A 94 -7.81 13.25 9.21
N ILE A 95 -8.37 13.17 10.41
CA ILE A 95 -8.04 14.08 11.53
C ILE A 95 -6.53 14.07 11.81
N ALA A 96 -5.89 12.91 11.71
CA ALA A 96 -4.44 12.78 11.88
C ALA A 96 -3.61 13.61 10.88
N PHE A 97 -4.22 14.04 9.76
CA PHE A 97 -3.61 14.82 8.69
C PHE A 97 -4.15 16.25 8.59
N GLY A 98 -4.81 16.73 9.64
CA GLY A 98 -5.28 18.11 9.72
C GLY A 98 -6.67 18.36 9.11
N HIS A 99 -7.50 17.33 8.95
CA HIS A 99 -8.88 17.43 8.46
C HIS A 99 -9.88 17.06 9.59
N PRO A 100 -10.10 17.95 10.57
CA PRO A 100 -10.82 17.63 11.82
C PRO A 100 -12.31 17.33 11.62
N GLU A 101 -12.89 17.73 10.51
CA GLU A 101 -14.32 17.50 10.23
C GLU A 101 -14.57 16.29 9.31
N ALA A 102 -13.50 15.60 8.88
CA ALA A 102 -13.64 14.45 8.01
C ALA A 102 -13.97 13.18 8.81
N GLU A 103 -14.88 12.39 8.28
CA GLU A 103 -15.19 11.06 8.81
C GLU A 103 -14.10 10.03 8.48
N ASN A 104 -14.14 8.89 9.14
CA ASN A 104 -13.23 7.79 8.82
C ASN A 104 -13.41 7.29 7.39
N VAL A 105 -12.31 7.09 6.69
CA VAL A 105 -12.28 6.47 5.38
C VAL A 105 -12.11 4.97 5.52
N TYR A 106 -13.03 4.21 4.94
CA TYR A 106 -12.96 2.75 4.87
C TYR A 106 -12.52 2.35 3.47
N ALA A 107 -11.45 1.58 3.40
CA ALA A 107 -10.88 1.15 2.12
C ALA A 107 -10.66 -0.36 2.09
N ASN A 108 -11.00 -0.97 0.95
CA ASN A 108 -10.67 -2.34 0.62
C ASN A 108 -9.73 -2.34 -0.57
N ILE A 109 -8.56 -2.94 -0.43
CA ILE A 109 -7.53 -2.95 -1.47
C ILE A 109 -7.24 -4.40 -1.87
N PHE A 110 -7.36 -4.68 -3.16
CA PHE A 110 -7.01 -5.96 -3.75
C PHE A 110 -5.82 -5.76 -4.67
N VAL A 111 -4.80 -6.59 -4.52
CA VAL A 111 -3.62 -6.58 -5.41
C VAL A 111 -3.40 -7.96 -5.96
N ALA A 112 -3.19 -8.04 -7.27
CA ALA A 112 -2.75 -9.23 -7.97
C ALA A 112 -1.47 -8.91 -8.75
N ASP A 113 -0.39 -9.61 -8.44
CA ASP A 113 0.91 -9.49 -9.08
C ASP A 113 1.33 -10.82 -9.68
N ALA A 114 1.79 -10.79 -10.91
CA ALA A 114 2.31 -11.95 -11.62
C ALA A 114 3.65 -11.64 -12.25
N THR A 115 4.65 -12.46 -11.96
CA THR A 115 5.97 -12.40 -12.61
C THR A 115 6.20 -13.65 -13.44
N TYR A 116 6.43 -13.49 -14.74
CA TYR A 116 6.72 -14.57 -15.68
C TYR A 116 8.10 -14.43 -16.28
N LYS A 117 8.91 -15.49 -16.19
CA LYS A 117 10.22 -15.59 -16.81
C LYS A 117 10.08 -16.18 -18.20
N ILE A 118 10.20 -15.34 -19.22
CA ILE A 118 10.18 -15.77 -20.63
C ILE A 118 11.45 -16.58 -20.94
N SER A 119 12.58 -16.16 -20.39
CA SER A 119 13.87 -16.84 -20.53
C SER A 119 14.80 -16.50 -19.36
N LYS A 120 16.06 -16.99 -19.40
CA LYS A 120 17.08 -16.63 -18.39
C LYS A 120 17.39 -15.13 -18.32
N LYS A 121 17.13 -14.39 -19.40
CA LYS A 121 17.43 -12.95 -19.49
C LYS A 121 16.19 -12.07 -19.55
N HIS A 122 15.01 -12.62 -19.81
CA HIS A 122 13.78 -11.87 -20.07
C HIS A 122 12.71 -12.25 -19.06
N SER A 123 12.13 -11.26 -18.39
CA SER A 123 10.95 -11.46 -17.55
C SER A 123 9.96 -10.31 -17.73
N VAL A 124 8.70 -10.62 -17.55
CA VAL A 124 7.61 -9.65 -17.47
C VAL A 124 6.97 -9.74 -16.10
N ARG A 125 6.51 -8.61 -15.60
CA ARG A 125 5.70 -8.50 -14.41
C ARG A 125 4.45 -7.70 -14.74
N GLY A 126 3.30 -8.20 -14.33
CA GLY A 126 2.04 -7.49 -14.38
C GLY A 126 1.50 -7.34 -12.97
N GLU A 127 0.95 -6.17 -12.65
CA GLU A 127 0.30 -5.90 -11.38
C GLU A 127 -1.00 -5.16 -11.62
N VAL A 128 -2.05 -5.55 -10.92
CA VAL A 128 -3.33 -4.83 -10.88
C VAL A 128 -3.65 -4.58 -9.41
N GLN A 129 -4.01 -3.35 -9.11
CA GLN A 129 -4.49 -2.93 -7.79
C GLN A 129 -5.88 -2.34 -7.94
N TRP A 130 -6.78 -2.74 -7.06
CA TRP A 130 -8.15 -2.26 -7.02
C TRP A 130 -8.45 -1.74 -5.64
N LEU A 131 -8.68 -0.44 -5.53
CA LEU A 131 -9.06 0.25 -4.31
C LEU A 131 -10.56 0.57 -4.38
N LEU A 132 -11.29 0.10 -3.39
CA LEU A 132 -12.70 0.42 -3.15
C LEU A 132 -12.81 1.24 -1.86
N THR A 133 -13.49 2.37 -1.93
CA THR A 133 -13.77 3.25 -0.80
C THR A 133 -15.27 3.48 -0.66
N GLU A 134 -15.78 3.44 0.57
CA GLU A 134 -17.23 3.58 0.81
C GLU A 134 -17.71 5.03 0.82
N GLN A 135 -16.77 6.01 0.79
CA GLN A 135 -17.13 7.41 1.03
C GLN A 135 -16.49 8.35 0.03
N ASN A 136 -17.28 9.35 -0.37
CA ASN A 136 -16.86 10.50 -1.16
C ASN A 136 -16.74 11.72 -0.24
N TYR A 137 -15.54 12.25 -0.03
CA TYR A 137 -15.29 13.39 0.85
C TYR A 137 -15.00 14.67 0.06
N GLY A 138 -15.99 15.25 -0.60
CA GLY A 138 -15.83 16.52 -1.30
C GLY A 138 -14.58 16.56 -2.21
N GLU A 139 -13.79 17.61 -2.12
CA GLU A 139 -12.57 17.76 -2.93
C GLU A 139 -11.45 16.73 -2.63
N TRP A 140 -11.50 16.09 -1.47
CA TRP A 140 -10.47 15.12 -1.01
C TRP A 140 -10.84 13.67 -1.28
N ALA A 141 -12.11 13.41 -1.45
CA ALA A 141 -12.62 12.08 -1.67
C ALA A 141 -12.61 11.77 -3.15
N THR A 142 -11.79 10.87 -3.50
CA THR A 142 -11.55 10.54 -4.89
C THR A 142 -12.23 9.25 -5.32
N GLY A 143 -13.02 8.61 -4.44
CA GLY A 143 -13.75 7.38 -4.73
C GLY A 143 -12.83 6.20 -5.07
N ASP A 144 -13.32 5.29 -5.90
CA ASP A 144 -12.63 4.07 -6.25
C ASP A 144 -11.54 4.27 -7.31
N TRP A 145 -10.49 3.45 -7.20
CA TRP A 145 -9.32 3.50 -8.08
C TRP A 145 -8.98 2.13 -8.63
N LEU A 146 -8.53 2.13 -9.86
CA LEU A 146 -7.90 0.96 -10.49
C LEU A 146 -6.51 1.35 -10.97
N GLN A 147 -5.50 0.55 -10.62
CA GLN A 147 -4.15 0.70 -11.13
C GLN A 147 -3.73 -0.57 -11.88
N ALA A 148 -3.09 -0.40 -13.02
CA ALA A 148 -2.44 -1.47 -13.74
C ALA A 148 -1.00 -1.08 -14.07
N THR A 149 -0.06 -2.00 -13.85
CA THR A 149 1.35 -1.83 -14.18
C THR A 149 1.85 -3.05 -14.96
N ALA A 150 2.55 -2.81 -16.06
CA ALA A 150 3.26 -3.82 -16.83
C ALA A 150 4.75 -3.46 -16.86
N GLU A 151 5.60 -4.40 -16.48
CA GLU A 151 7.04 -4.21 -16.43
C GLU A 151 7.75 -5.32 -17.23
N TYR A 152 8.72 -4.94 -18.04
CA TYR A 152 9.61 -5.84 -18.74
C TYR A 152 11.04 -5.65 -18.28
N ASN A 153 11.69 -6.74 -17.90
CA ASN A 153 13.06 -6.76 -17.43
C ASN A 153 13.96 -7.55 -18.38
N PHE A 154 15.12 -6.97 -18.72
CA PHE A 154 16.13 -7.59 -19.57
C PHE A 154 17.47 -7.74 -18.84
N ALA A 155 17.93 -8.99 -18.75
CA ALA A 155 19.24 -9.40 -18.23
C ALA A 155 19.54 -8.91 -16.79
N GLY A 156 18.52 -8.50 -16.01
CA GLY A 156 18.71 -7.87 -14.69
C GLY A 156 19.40 -6.50 -14.75
N LYS A 157 19.52 -5.92 -15.95
CA LYS A 157 20.20 -4.64 -16.17
C LYS A 157 19.27 -3.54 -16.64
N TRP A 158 18.27 -3.88 -17.45
CA TRP A 158 17.34 -2.93 -18.04
C TRP A 158 15.92 -3.27 -17.59
N PHE A 159 15.14 -2.25 -17.35
CA PHE A 159 13.69 -2.38 -17.18
C PHE A 159 12.97 -1.32 -18.01
N PHE A 160 11.77 -1.68 -18.45
CA PHE A 160 10.79 -0.80 -19.06
C PHE A 160 9.47 -1.05 -18.35
N ALA A 161 8.79 0.02 -17.91
CA ALA A 161 7.51 -0.08 -17.22
C ALA A 161 6.50 0.89 -17.81
N LEU A 162 5.25 0.43 -17.87
CA LEU A 162 4.04 1.22 -18.16
C LEU A 162 3.12 1.10 -16.98
N SER A 163 2.53 2.20 -16.55
CA SER A 163 1.56 2.22 -15.46
C SER A 163 0.43 3.19 -15.78
N ASP A 164 -0.78 2.83 -15.40
CA ASP A 164 -1.94 3.70 -15.40
C ASP A 164 -2.68 3.58 -14.06
N GLN A 165 -3.04 4.71 -13.48
CA GLN A 165 -3.92 4.79 -12.32
C GLN A 165 -5.18 5.54 -12.77
N TRP A 166 -6.31 4.88 -12.67
CA TRP A 166 -7.59 5.41 -13.08
C TRP A 166 -8.52 5.65 -11.90
N ASN A 167 -8.90 6.90 -11.71
CA ASN A 167 -9.89 7.29 -10.70
C ASN A 167 -11.32 7.14 -11.27
N TYR A 168 -11.77 5.92 -11.45
CA TYR A 168 -13.06 5.64 -12.06
C TYR A 168 -14.25 5.93 -11.14
N GLY A 169 -14.05 5.90 -9.83
CA GLY A 169 -15.07 6.14 -8.81
C GLY A 169 -15.25 7.59 -8.40
N ASN A 170 -14.56 8.54 -9.04
CA ASN A 170 -14.74 9.94 -8.73
C ASN A 170 -16.10 10.44 -9.23
N GLU A 171 -16.99 10.80 -8.29
CA GLU A 171 -18.33 11.29 -8.58
C GLU A 171 -18.40 12.83 -8.60
N VAL A 172 -17.39 13.51 -8.03
CA VAL A 172 -17.38 14.97 -7.86
C VAL A 172 -16.59 15.65 -8.97
N GLY A 173 -15.57 14.98 -9.52
CA GLY A 173 -14.67 15.54 -10.53
C GLY A 173 -14.42 14.59 -11.70
N ASP A 174 -13.38 14.91 -12.48
CA ASP A 174 -13.01 14.10 -13.63
C ASP A 174 -12.49 12.72 -13.25
N LYS A 175 -12.94 11.69 -13.95
CA LYS A 175 -12.40 10.32 -13.85
C LYS A 175 -11.05 10.22 -14.55
N THR A 176 -10.05 10.81 -13.92
CA THR A 176 -8.72 11.05 -14.52
C THR A 176 -7.89 9.78 -14.59
N HIS A 177 -7.20 9.61 -15.72
CA HIS A 177 -6.12 8.66 -15.90
C HIS A 177 -4.76 9.31 -15.61
N TYR A 178 -3.92 8.60 -14.85
CA TYR A 178 -2.55 9.00 -14.50
C TYR A 178 -1.60 7.96 -15.08
N TYR A 179 -1.34 8.07 -16.39
CA TYR A 179 -0.44 7.13 -17.07
C TYR A 179 1.01 7.61 -17.01
N SER A 180 1.91 6.67 -16.85
CA SER A 180 3.34 6.91 -16.83
C SER A 180 4.12 5.81 -17.54
N VAL A 181 5.28 6.18 -18.04
CA VAL A 181 6.26 5.29 -18.64
C VAL A 181 7.59 5.49 -17.92
N ALA A 182 8.30 4.42 -17.66
CA ALA A 182 9.64 4.46 -17.08
C ALA A 182 10.59 3.51 -17.80
N LEU A 183 11.83 3.96 -17.96
CA LEU A 183 12.94 3.19 -18.49
C LEU A 183 14.13 3.34 -17.55
N GLY A 184 14.84 2.26 -17.27
CA GLY A 184 16.02 2.37 -16.43
C GLY A 184 17.04 1.28 -16.72
N SER A 185 18.28 1.56 -16.29
CA SER A 185 19.41 0.65 -16.41
C SER A 185 20.18 0.58 -15.10
N THR A 186 20.64 -0.61 -14.76
CA THR A 186 21.48 -0.86 -13.59
C THR A 186 22.82 -1.41 -14.05
N TYR A 187 23.91 -0.76 -13.67
CA TYR A 187 25.28 -1.21 -13.90
C TYR A 187 26.05 -1.22 -12.58
N LYS A 188 26.42 -2.40 -12.11
CA LYS A 188 27.02 -2.62 -10.79
C LYS A 188 26.12 -2.02 -9.67
N THR A 189 26.62 -1.04 -8.96
CA THR A 189 25.91 -0.33 -7.87
C THR A 189 25.17 0.93 -8.34
N THR A 190 25.35 1.32 -9.61
CA THR A 190 24.71 2.52 -10.16
C THR A 190 23.44 2.16 -10.90
N ARG A 191 22.33 2.83 -10.57
CA ARG A 191 21.06 2.76 -11.28
C ARG A 191 20.70 4.13 -11.82
N ILE A 192 20.33 4.19 -13.10
CA ILE A 192 19.82 5.37 -13.76
C ILE A 192 18.43 5.03 -14.27
N SER A 193 17.46 5.91 -13.99
CA SER A 193 16.09 5.77 -14.48
C SER A 193 15.55 7.10 -14.95
N LEU A 194 14.71 7.04 -15.98
CA LEU A 194 13.95 8.16 -16.53
C LEU A 194 12.49 7.77 -16.52
N SER A 195 11.62 8.64 -16.02
CA SER A 195 10.18 8.47 -16.08
C SER A 195 9.49 9.70 -16.66
N TYR A 196 8.39 9.47 -17.37
CA TYR A 196 7.57 10.51 -17.95
C TYR A 196 6.09 10.12 -17.83
N GLY A 197 5.25 11.07 -17.48
CA GLY A 197 3.81 10.86 -17.39
C GLY A 197 3.11 11.86 -16.48
N LYS A 198 1.80 11.66 -16.34
CA LYS A 198 0.97 12.39 -15.39
C LYS A 198 1.03 11.64 -14.05
N GLN A 199 1.46 12.33 -13.02
CA GLN A 199 1.58 11.75 -11.68
C GLN A 199 0.56 12.39 -10.74
N ARG A 200 -0.05 11.57 -9.89
CA ARG A 200 -0.76 12.04 -8.71
C ARG A 200 0.26 12.45 -7.65
N SER A 201 -0.10 13.39 -6.78
CA SER A 201 0.68 13.69 -5.57
C SER A 201 0.79 12.42 -4.70
N GLY A 202 1.98 12.11 -4.19
CA GLY A 202 2.26 10.93 -3.38
C GLY A 202 3.56 10.24 -3.76
N ILE A 203 3.85 9.11 -3.12
CA ILE A 203 5.03 8.29 -3.40
C ILE A 203 4.67 7.27 -4.47
N ILE A 204 5.46 7.20 -5.53
CA ILE A 204 5.31 6.22 -6.62
C ILE A 204 6.54 5.32 -6.64
N CYS A 205 6.31 4.01 -6.58
CA CYS A 205 7.36 3.00 -6.66
C CYS A 205 7.31 2.29 -8.02
N ILE A 206 8.32 2.51 -8.87
CA ILE A 206 8.44 1.87 -10.18
C ILE A 206 9.81 1.19 -10.30
N GLY A 207 9.83 -0.04 -10.80
CA GLY A 207 11.07 -0.80 -11.01
C GLY A 207 11.83 -1.09 -9.71
N GLY A 208 11.13 -1.20 -8.56
CA GLY A 208 11.73 -1.45 -7.25
C GLY A 208 12.43 -0.25 -6.61
N VAL A 209 12.11 0.97 -7.06
CA VAL A 209 12.54 2.25 -6.46
C VAL A 209 11.32 3.06 -6.09
N CYS A 210 11.29 3.57 -4.87
CA CYS A 210 10.31 4.52 -4.36
C CYS A 210 10.92 5.91 -4.24
#